data_25d958149bc5f2db23bb31500421abf8
#
_entry.id   25d958149bc5f2db23bb31500421abf8
#
_cell.length_a   1.000
_cell.length_b   1.000
_cell.length_c   1.000
_cell.angle_alpha   90.00
_cell.angle_beta   90.00
_cell.angle_gamma   90.00
#
_symmetry.space_group_name_H-M   'P 1'
#
loop_
_entity.id
_entity.type
_entity.pdbx_description
1 polymer ?
#
loop_
_entity_poly.entity_id
_entity_poly.type
_entity_poly.pdbx_seq_one_letter_code
_entity_poly.pdbx_strand_id
1 'polypeptide(L)'
;DTEHRVSLAGLSQPRVEPEVVFGFARAPRAGMTLPQLADCLEWVAHGFEIVHTHFEGWRFAAPDCLADFALHGRLFVGPRVPVARFADLALDTANLTVTLHRDGQPVETGHASIVLDGPLNALRLWVDGMAEHTPGWPIRAADLVTTGTITDAWPMSAGQRWHTTLGDPRLHGLTLATVG
;
A
#
# COMPACT_ATOMS: atom_id res chain seq x y z
N ASP A 1 -18.71 1.15 0.96
CA ASP A 1 -17.38 1.00 1.60
C ASP A 1 -17.39 -0.26 2.45
N THR A 2 -16.34 -1.07 2.33
CA THR A 2 -16.16 -2.26 3.16
C THR A 2 -15.57 -1.81 4.51
N GLU A 3 -16.24 -2.15 5.61
CA GLU A 3 -15.74 -1.89 6.97
C GLU A 3 -15.08 -3.15 7.53
N HIS A 4 -13.84 -3.00 8.00
CA HIS A 4 -13.08 -4.05 8.68
C HIS A 4 -12.88 -3.69 10.15
N ARG A 5 -12.97 -4.69 11.02
CA ARG A 5 -12.54 -4.55 12.41
C ARG A 5 -11.11 -5.04 12.55
N VAL A 6 -10.26 -4.21 13.13
CA VAL A 6 -8.84 -4.53 13.34
C VAL A 6 -8.49 -4.48 14.81
N SER A 7 -8.01 -5.62 15.35
CA SER A 7 -7.42 -5.65 16.68
C SER A 7 -6.01 -5.11 16.63
N LEU A 8 -5.70 -4.18 17.53
CA LEU A 8 -4.35 -3.67 17.74
C LEU A 8 -3.56 -4.51 18.75
N ALA A 9 -4.15 -5.55 19.32
CA ALA A 9 -3.47 -6.45 20.25
C ALA A 9 -2.24 -7.09 19.57
N GLY A 10 -1.12 -7.04 20.25
CA GLY A 10 0.16 -7.58 19.78
C GLY A 10 0.91 -6.67 18.80
N LEU A 11 0.38 -5.49 18.46
CA LEU A 11 1.09 -4.48 17.68
C LEU A 11 1.71 -3.43 18.61
N SER A 12 2.99 -3.12 18.40
CA SER A 12 3.73 -2.11 19.15
C SER A 12 3.71 -0.79 18.38
N GLN A 13 3.19 0.28 18.98
CA GLN A 13 3.12 1.62 18.37
C GLN A 13 2.50 1.63 16.97
N PRO A 14 1.31 0.99 16.73
CA PRO A 14 0.76 0.81 15.40
C PRO A 14 0.43 2.12 14.71
N ARG A 15 0.64 2.16 13.38
CA ARG A 15 0.26 3.27 12.50
C ARG A 15 -0.48 2.76 11.27
N VAL A 16 -1.34 3.59 10.69
CA VAL A 16 -2.08 3.29 9.47
C VAL A 16 -1.47 4.02 8.29
N GLU A 17 -1.35 3.31 7.18
CA GLU A 17 -0.80 3.78 5.91
C GLU A 17 -1.77 3.47 4.76
N PRO A 18 -2.37 4.49 4.13
CA PRO A 18 -3.12 4.31 2.89
C PRO A 18 -2.19 4.05 1.72
N GLU A 19 -2.41 2.95 0.99
CA GLU A 19 -1.53 2.51 -0.10
C GLU A 19 -2.29 2.09 -1.35
N VAL A 20 -1.56 1.98 -2.48
CA VAL A 20 -2.00 1.24 -3.66
C VAL A 20 -1.47 -0.20 -3.58
N VAL A 21 -2.34 -1.15 -3.88
CA VAL A 21 -2.04 -2.59 -3.90
C VAL A 21 -2.20 -3.10 -5.32
N PHE A 22 -1.19 -3.80 -5.80
CA PHE A 22 -1.23 -4.49 -7.09
C PHE A 22 -1.25 -6.00 -6.92
N GLY A 23 -2.03 -6.71 -7.73
CA GLY A 23 -2.03 -8.17 -7.81
C GLY A 23 -1.54 -8.66 -9.17
N PHE A 24 -0.62 -9.61 -9.15
CA PHE A 24 0.01 -10.14 -10.35
C PHE A 24 -0.81 -11.25 -11.01
N ALA A 25 -1.06 -11.12 -12.33
CA ALA A 25 -1.56 -12.20 -13.19
C ALA A 25 -0.44 -13.15 -13.61
N ARG A 26 0.79 -12.62 -13.77
CA ARG A 26 1.98 -13.39 -14.16
C ARG A 26 3.24 -12.76 -13.56
N ALA A 27 4.30 -13.56 -13.48
CA ALA A 27 5.59 -13.11 -12.99
C ALA A 27 6.15 -11.96 -13.84
N PRO A 28 6.56 -10.84 -13.23
CA PRO A 28 7.27 -9.76 -13.91
C PRO A 28 8.74 -10.14 -14.13
N ARG A 29 9.46 -9.33 -14.89
CA ARG A 29 10.91 -9.44 -15.08
C ARG A 29 11.56 -8.08 -14.90
N ALA A 30 12.79 -8.05 -14.44
CA ALA A 30 13.59 -6.83 -14.39
C ALA A 30 13.74 -6.18 -15.77
N GLY A 31 13.87 -4.86 -15.79
CA GLY A 31 14.03 -4.05 -17.00
C GLY A 31 12.76 -3.85 -17.81
N MET A 32 11.59 -4.24 -17.29
CA MET A 32 10.30 -3.95 -17.95
C MET A 32 10.00 -2.46 -17.93
N THR A 33 9.42 -1.95 -19.01
CA THR A 33 8.79 -0.63 -19.03
C THR A 33 7.50 -0.64 -18.20
N LEU A 34 6.98 0.55 -17.82
CA LEU A 34 5.73 0.64 -17.06
C LEU A 34 4.54 -0.05 -17.78
N PRO A 35 4.33 0.12 -19.09
CA PRO A 35 3.29 -0.63 -19.80
C PRO A 35 3.50 -2.16 -19.76
N GLN A 36 4.72 -2.64 -19.94
CA GLN A 36 5.03 -4.07 -19.86
C GLN A 36 4.80 -4.65 -18.47
N LEU A 37 5.09 -3.86 -17.40
CA LEU A 37 4.81 -4.25 -16.03
C LEU A 37 3.30 -4.26 -15.77
N ALA A 38 2.56 -3.23 -16.24
CA ALA A 38 1.10 -3.19 -16.14
C ALA A 38 0.45 -4.42 -16.77
N ASP A 39 0.97 -4.92 -17.89
CA ASP A 39 0.51 -6.15 -18.53
C ASP A 39 0.74 -7.41 -17.66
N CYS A 40 1.58 -7.37 -16.64
CA CYS A 40 1.77 -8.46 -15.69
C CYS A 40 0.74 -8.44 -14.55
N LEU A 41 -0.03 -7.38 -14.41
CA LEU A 41 -0.99 -7.19 -13.33
C LEU A 41 -2.40 -7.63 -13.74
N GLU A 42 -3.15 -8.18 -12.80
CA GLU A 42 -4.56 -8.53 -12.97
C GLU A 42 -5.47 -7.40 -12.49
N TRP A 43 -5.14 -6.86 -11.32
CA TRP A 43 -5.95 -5.86 -10.64
C TRP A 43 -5.12 -4.87 -9.85
N VAL A 44 -5.73 -3.74 -9.56
CA VAL A 44 -5.28 -2.72 -8.61
C VAL A 44 -6.38 -2.50 -7.57
N ALA A 45 -5.99 -2.16 -6.36
CA ALA A 45 -6.90 -1.79 -5.29
C ALA A 45 -6.28 -0.69 -4.41
N HIS A 46 -7.11 0.01 -3.66
CA HIS A 46 -6.66 0.72 -2.48
C HIS A 46 -6.55 -0.26 -1.31
N GLY A 47 -5.57 -0.05 -0.44
CA GLY A 47 -5.37 -0.82 0.77
C GLY A 47 -5.01 0.05 1.97
N PHE A 48 -5.20 -0.51 3.16
CA PHE A 48 -4.56 -0.03 4.36
C PHE A 48 -3.49 -1.01 4.82
N GLU A 49 -2.26 -0.56 4.93
CA GLU A 49 -1.26 -1.26 5.71
C GLU A 49 -1.28 -0.73 7.14
N ILE A 50 -1.23 -1.65 8.11
CA ILE A 50 -0.97 -1.33 9.51
C ILE A 50 0.46 -1.71 9.76
N VAL A 51 1.29 -0.71 9.97
CA VAL A 51 2.69 -0.88 10.31
C VAL A 51 2.88 -0.75 11.82
N HIS A 52 3.88 -1.43 12.36
CA HIS A 52 4.26 -1.34 13.77
C HIS A 52 5.76 -1.53 13.92
N THR A 53 6.31 -1.14 15.05
CA THR A 53 7.75 -1.29 15.27
C THR A 53 8.07 -1.77 16.66
N HIS A 54 9.12 -2.61 16.77
CA HIS A 54 9.72 -3.03 18.04
C HIS A 54 10.73 -2.01 18.57
N PHE A 55 11.05 -0.98 17.78
CA PHE A 55 11.99 0.08 18.14
C PHE A 55 11.26 1.25 18.81
N GLU A 56 11.68 1.61 19.99
CA GLU A 56 11.03 2.66 20.80
C GLU A 56 11.02 4.00 20.05
N GLY A 57 9.84 4.63 20.00
CA GLY A 57 9.65 5.96 19.42
C GLY A 57 9.90 6.02 17.92
N TRP A 58 9.80 4.89 17.21
CA TRP A 58 10.04 4.81 15.76
C TRP A 58 11.46 5.24 15.35
N ARG A 59 12.45 4.94 16.18
CA ARG A 59 13.85 5.26 15.94
C ARG A 59 14.63 4.02 15.54
N PHE A 60 14.93 3.89 14.26
CA PHE A 60 15.64 2.74 13.68
C PHE A 60 16.41 3.18 12.43
N ALA A 61 17.39 2.38 12.04
CA ALA A 61 18.09 2.50 10.76
C ALA A 61 17.48 1.56 9.71
N ALA A 62 17.83 1.74 8.44
CA ALA A 62 17.30 0.90 7.36
C ALA A 62 17.53 -0.61 7.56
N PRO A 63 18.68 -1.10 8.07
CA PRO A 63 18.85 -2.51 8.38
C PRO A 63 17.88 -3.04 9.45
N ASP A 64 17.55 -2.21 10.45
CA ASP A 64 16.59 -2.57 11.51
C ASP A 64 15.19 -2.72 10.94
N CYS A 65 14.78 -1.79 10.06
CA CYS A 65 13.51 -1.86 9.35
C CYS A 65 13.38 -3.16 8.54
N LEU A 66 14.43 -3.54 7.81
CA LEU A 66 14.44 -4.81 7.05
C LEU A 66 14.36 -6.03 7.97
N ALA A 67 15.07 -6.01 9.09
CA ALA A 67 15.03 -7.10 10.08
C ALA A 67 13.67 -7.22 10.76
N ASP A 68 12.92 -6.12 10.86
CA ASP A 68 11.55 -6.05 11.41
C ASP A 68 10.48 -6.17 10.31
N PHE A 69 10.73 -6.97 9.28
CA PHE A 69 9.82 -7.26 8.16
C PHE A 69 9.27 -5.99 7.47
N ALA A 70 10.11 -4.98 7.26
CA ALA A 70 9.71 -3.65 6.76
C ALA A 70 8.57 -3.03 7.59
N LEU A 71 8.51 -3.35 8.89
CA LEU A 71 7.51 -2.89 9.86
C LEU A 71 6.09 -3.41 9.61
N HIS A 72 5.94 -4.37 8.71
CA HIS A 72 4.62 -4.92 8.33
C HIS A 72 3.90 -5.57 9.52
N GLY A 73 2.69 -5.14 9.78
CA GLY A 73 1.80 -5.73 10.78
C GLY A 73 0.59 -6.42 10.18
N ARG A 74 -0.22 -5.70 9.40
CA ARG A 74 -1.44 -6.22 8.76
C ARG A 74 -1.73 -5.47 7.46
N LEU A 75 -2.35 -6.15 6.50
CA LEU A 75 -2.83 -5.56 5.25
C LEU A 75 -4.33 -5.79 5.07
N PHE A 76 -5.05 -4.73 4.76
CA PHE A 76 -6.46 -4.76 4.37
C PHE A 76 -6.56 -4.28 2.93
N VAL A 77 -7.03 -5.16 2.05
CA VAL A 77 -7.15 -4.88 0.61
C VAL A 77 -8.61 -4.60 0.28
N GLY A 78 -8.85 -3.48 -0.36
CA GLY A 78 -10.17 -3.06 -0.82
C GLY A 78 -10.67 -3.82 -2.04
N PRO A 79 -11.82 -3.40 -2.58
CA PRO A 79 -12.35 -3.98 -3.81
C PRO A 79 -11.31 -3.91 -4.95
N ARG A 80 -11.07 -5.06 -5.57
CA ARG A 80 -10.12 -5.20 -6.67
C ARG A 80 -10.75 -4.67 -7.96
N VAL A 81 -10.00 -3.83 -8.67
CA VAL A 81 -10.42 -3.27 -9.95
C VAL A 81 -9.50 -3.83 -11.04
N PRO A 82 -10.02 -4.49 -12.08
CA PRO A 82 -9.20 -5.00 -13.18
C PRO A 82 -8.37 -3.90 -13.82
N VAL A 83 -7.08 -4.13 -14.05
CA VAL A 83 -6.18 -3.12 -14.66
C VAL A 83 -6.65 -2.69 -16.03
N ALA A 84 -7.40 -3.52 -16.75
CA ALA A 84 -8.02 -3.19 -18.04
C ALA A 84 -9.03 -2.03 -17.98
N ARG A 85 -9.45 -1.60 -16.78
CA ARG A 85 -10.30 -0.42 -16.59
C ARG A 85 -9.53 0.91 -16.67
N PHE A 86 -8.20 0.87 -16.73
CA PHE A 86 -7.31 2.02 -16.78
C PHE A 86 -6.71 2.14 -18.18
N ALA A 87 -6.83 3.33 -18.78
CA ALA A 87 -6.23 3.60 -20.07
C ALA A 87 -4.70 3.75 -19.97
N ASP A 88 -4.26 4.37 -18.88
CA ASP A 88 -2.85 4.50 -18.50
C ASP A 88 -2.73 4.28 -16.98
N LEU A 89 -2.46 3.03 -16.60
CA LEU A 89 -2.38 2.67 -15.17
C LEU A 89 -1.30 3.47 -14.43
N ALA A 90 -0.16 3.76 -15.09
CA ALA A 90 0.92 4.51 -14.48
C ALA A 90 0.50 5.95 -14.16
N LEU A 91 -0.06 6.64 -15.14
CA LEU A 91 -0.51 8.02 -14.98
C LEU A 91 -1.70 8.12 -14.03
N ASP A 92 -2.68 7.22 -14.20
CA ASP A 92 -3.90 7.20 -13.38
C ASP A 92 -3.56 6.98 -11.89
N THR A 93 -2.68 6.00 -11.57
CA THR A 93 -2.28 5.73 -10.19
C THR A 93 -1.35 6.80 -9.62
N ALA A 94 -0.48 7.43 -10.45
CA ALA A 94 0.37 8.54 -10.00
C ALA A 94 -0.45 9.79 -9.64
N ASN A 95 -1.57 10.04 -10.35
CA ASN A 95 -2.46 11.18 -10.12
C ASN A 95 -3.50 10.94 -9.00
N LEU A 96 -3.51 9.74 -8.39
CA LEU A 96 -4.45 9.44 -7.33
C LEU A 96 -4.22 10.35 -6.12
N THR A 97 -5.30 10.94 -5.62
CA THR A 97 -5.33 11.61 -4.31
C THR A 97 -6.08 10.75 -3.31
N VAL A 98 -5.60 10.73 -2.08
CA VAL A 98 -6.23 9.99 -0.97
C VAL A 98 -6.39 10.94 0.20
N THR A 99 -7.63 11.13 0.66
CA THR A 99 -7.89 11.83 1.92
C THR A 99 -8.14 10.81 3.01
N LEU A 100 -7.27 10.79 4.01
CA LEU A 100 -7.39 9.97 5.21
C LEU A 100 -8.24 10.71 6.25
N HIS A 101 -9.18 10.00 6.84
CA HIS A 101 -10.07 10.51 7.88
C HIS A 101 -9.95 9.67 9.15
N ARG A 102 -10.03 10.33 10.30
CA ARG A 102 -10.15 9.71 11.62
C ARG A 102 -11.39 10.22 12.32
N ASP A 103 -12.26 9.31 12.75
CA ASP A 103 -13.51 9.62 13.46
C ASP A 103 -14.39 10.65 12.72
N GLY A 104 -14.44 10.53 11.38
CA GLY A 104 -15.22 11.39 10.49
C GLY A 104 -14.56 12.72 10.13
N GLN A 105 -13.39 13.04 10.68
CA GLN A 105 -12.64 14.26 10.37
C GLN A 105 -11.46 13.97 9.44
N PRO A 106 -11.23 14.77 8.39
CA PRO A 106 -10.05 14.65 7.57
C PRO A 106 -8.80 14.96 8.41
N VAL A 107 -7.78 14.11 8.30
CA VAL A 107 -6.50 14.30 8.98
C VAL A 107 -5.37 14.64 8.03
N GLU A 108 -5.44 14.11 6.80
CA GLU A 108 -4.45 14.41 5.76
C GLU A 108 -4.99 14.08 4.36
N THR A 109 -4.52 14.82 3.35
CA THR A 109 -4.71 14.47 1.95
C THR A 109 -3.34 14.32 1.30
N GLY A 110 -3.05 13.12 0.81
CA GLY A 110 -1.82 12.77 0.10
C GLY A 110 -2.05 12.64 -1.40
N HIS A 111 -0.95 12.67 -2.13
CA HIS A 111 -0.90 12.50 -3.58
C HIS A 111 0.04 11.35 -3.92
N ALA A 112 -0.43 10.36 -4.68
CA ALA A 112 0.31 9.11 -4.87
C ALA A 112 1.62 9.25 -5.66
N SER A 113 1.84 10.39 -6.33
CA SER A 113 3.13 10.71 -6.96
C SER A 113 4.29 10.81 -5.98
N ILE A 114 4.04 11.03 -4.66
CA ILE A 114 5.11 11.03 -3.65
C ILE A 114 5.77 9.65 -3.51
N VAL A 115 5.09 8.59 -3.91
CA VAL A 115 5.61 7.22 -3.88
C VAL A 115 6.47 6.99 -5.12
N LEU A 116 7.70 7.48 -5.09
CA LEU A 116 8.70 7.31 -6.17
C LEU A 116 8.14 7.65 -7.57
N ASP A 117 7.53 8.83 -7.73
CA ASP A 117 6.88 9.33 -8.96
C ASP A 117 5.63 8.53 -9.38
N GLY A 118 5.10 7.70 -8.50
CA GLY A 118 3.87 6.95 -8.65
C GLY A 118 3.97 5.47 -8.27
N PRO A 119 2.87 4.87 -7.81
CA PRO A 119 2.83 3.49 -7.33
C PRO A 119 3.34 2.45 -8.32
N LEU A 120 3.01 2.57 -9.61
CA LEU A 120 3.49 1.60 -10.61
C LEU A 120 5.00 1.76 -10.86
N ASN A 121 5.56 2.97 -10.74
CA ASN A 121 7.00 3.17 -10.82
C ASN A 121 7.73 2.60 -9.59
N ALA A 122 7.16 2.79 -8.40
CA ALA A 122 7.69 2.16 -7.19
C ALA A 122 7.72 0.63 -7.32
N LEU A 123 6.63 0.04 -7.83
CA LEU A 123 6.58 -1.39 -8.12
C LEU A 123 7.67 -1.83 -9.11
N ARG A 124 7.91 -1.07 -10.19
CA ARG A 124 8.95 -1.35 -11.17
C ARG A 124 10.34 -1.37 -10.51
N LEU A 125 10.65 -0.34 -9.72
CA LEU A 125 11.93 -0.25 -9.00
C LEU A 125 12.10 -1.42 -8.02
N TRP A 126 11.02 -1.82 -7.34
CA TRP A 126 11.04 -2.97 -6.45
C TRP A 126 11.27 -4.29 -7.21
N VAL A 127 10.62 -4.49 -8.37
CA VAL A 127 10.84 -5.67 -9.24
C VAL A 127 12.28 -5.75 -9.70
N ASP A 128 12.88 -4.63 -10.10
CA ASP A 128 14.28 -4.56 -10.51
C ASP A 128 15.21 -4.92 -9.34
N GLY A 129 14.97 -4.36 -8.15
CA GLY A 129 15.74 -4.63 -6.94
C GLY A 129 15.63 -6.09 -6.47
N MET A 130 14.43 -6.69 -6.54
CA MET A 130 14.22 -8.10 -6.19
C MET A 130 15.02 -9.02 -7.10
N ALA A 131 15.08 -8.74 -8.40
CA ALA A 131 15.85 -9.54 -9.33
C ALA A 131 17.37 -9.44 -9.10
N GLU A 132 17.85 -8.26 -8.69
CA GLU A 132 19.27 -8.01 -8.42
C GLU A 132 19.71 -8.59 -7.07
N HIS A 133 18.94 -8.34 -6.01
CA HIS A 133 19.40 -8.62 -4.64
C HIS A 133 18.85 -9.91 -4.06
N THR A 134 17.74 -10.42 -4.57
CA THR A 134 17.07 -11.61 -4.04
C THR A 134 16.60 -12.58 -5.16
N PRO A 135 17.51 -13.03 -6.05
CA PRO A 135 17.12 -13.85 -7.22
C PRO A 135 16.50 -15.20 -6.84
N GLY A 136 16.70 -15.67 -5.60
CA GLY A 136 16.08 -16.89 -5.07
C GLY A 136 14.60 -16.73 -4.67
N TRP A 137 14.06 -15.51 -4.67
CA TRP A 137 12.68 -15.18 -4.26
C TRP A 137 11.91 -14.52 -5.41
N PRO A 138 11.59 -15.24 -6.48
CA PRO A 138 10.91 -14.67 -7.64
C PRO A 138 9.47 -14.28 -7.28
N ILE A 139 9.05 -13.13 -7.80
CA ILE A 139 7.64 -12.72 -7.79
C ILE A 139 6.86 -13.66 -8.70
N ARG A 140 5.68 -14.09 -8.28
CA ARG A 140 4.84 -15.07 -8.97
C ARG A 140 3.47 -14.52 -9.31
N ALA A 141 2.76 -15.22 -10.16
CA ALA A 141 1.33 -15.02 -10.33
C ALA A 141 0.61 -15.20 -8.99
N ALA A 142 -0.41 -14.39 -8.76
CA ALA A 142 -1.20 -14.28 -7.54
C ALA A 142 -0.49 -13.63 -6.34
N ASP A 143 0.80 -13.29 -6.42
CA ASP A 143 1.42 -12.42 -5.42
C ASP A 143 0.77 -11.04 -5.48
N LEU A 144 0.75 -10.37 -4.33
CA LEU A 144 0.32 -8.99 -4.22
C LEU A 144 1.41 -8.15 -3.56
N VAL A 145 1.45 -6.87 -3.91
CA VAL A 145 2.44 -5.92 -3.41
C VAL A 145 1.78 -4.60 -3.09
N THR A 146 2.09 -4.03 -1.94
CA THR A 146 1.84 -2.64 -1.57
C THR A 146 3.04 -1.79 -1.98
N THR A 147 2.82 -0.50 -2.26
CA THR A 147 3.85 0.31 -2.92
C THR A 147 4.40 1.45 -2.06
N GLY A 148 3.91 1.59 -0.86
CA GLY A 148 4.29 2.65 0.06
C GLY A 148 3.14 3.62 0.34
N THR A 149 3.19 4.24 1.51
CA THR A 149 2.13 5.12 1.98
C THR A 149 2.00 6.40 1.15
N ILE A 150 0.75 6.82 0.92
CA ILE A 150 0.41 8.05 0.20
C ILE A 150 0.29 9.26 1.15
N THR A 151 0.14 9.01 2.45
CA THR A 151 0.13 10.01 3.52
C THR A 151 1.25 9.72 4.51
N ASP A 152 1.40 10.54 5.54
CA ASP A 152 2.18 10.12 6.71
C ASP A 152 1.58 8.85 7.34
N ALA A 153 2.42 8.06 8.02
CA ALA A 153 1.99 6.93 8.83
C ALA A 153 1.37 7.43 10.15
N TRP A 154 0.04 7.39 10.24
CA TRP A 154 -0.69 7.98 11.37
C TRP A 154 -0.84 7.03 12.55
N PRO A 155 -0.50 7.45 13.79
CA PRO A 155 -0.64 6.62 14.98
C PRO A 155 -2.09 6.20 15.22
N MET A 156 -2.29 4.91 15.53
CA MET A 156 -3.59 4.31 15.82
C MET A 156 -3.77 4.04 17.30
N SER A 157 -5.03 4.14 17.75
CA SER A 157 -5.46 3.73 19.09
C SER A 157 -6.77 2.94 19.00
N ALA A 158 -7.05 2.12 19.99
CA ALA A 158 -8.31 1.39 20.06
C ALA A 158 -9.52 2.36 20.14
N GLY A 159 -10.64 1.97 19.53
CA GLY A 159 -11.87 2.76 19.52
C GLY A 159 -11.93 3.83 18.43
N GLN A 160 -10.93 3.94 17.57
CA GLN A 160 -10.93 4.87 16.45
C GLN A 160 -11.56 4.25 15.19
N ARG A 161 -12.10 5.11 14.34
CA ARG A 161 -12.59 4.75 13.01
C ARG A 161 -11.82 5.50 11.95
N TRP A 162 -11.11 4.77 11.12
CA TRP A 162 -10.32 5.28 10.01
C TRP A 162 -11.02 5.01 8.69
N HIS A 163 -11.06 5.97 7.77
CA HIS A 163 -11.52 5.71 6.41
C HIS A 163 -10.81 6.60 5.40
N THR A 164 -10.88 6.22 4.14
CA THR A 164 -10.33 6.99 3.02
C THR A 164 -11.39 7.39 2.02
N THR A 165 -11.21 8.57 1.43
CA THR A 165 -11.87 8.99 0.20
C THR A 165 -10.82 9.15 -0.89
N LEU A 166 -11.13 8.67 -2.10
CA LEU A 166 -10.19 8.62 -3.21
C LEU A 166 -10.64 9.58 -4.33
N GLY A 167 -9.67 10.22 -4.98
CA GLY A 167 -9.92 11.12 -6.10
C GLY A 167 -10.27 10.42 -7.41
N ASP A 168 -10.06 9.11 -7.50
CA ASP A 168 -10.43 8.30 -8.67
C ASP A 168 -11.69 7.47 -8.36
N PRO A 169 -12.81 7.69 -9.06
CA PRO A 169 -14.07 6.99 -8.78
C PRO A 169 -14.06 5.50 -9.12
N ARG A 170 -13.05 5.01 -9.83
CA ARG A 170 -12.86 3.57 -10.12
C ARG A 170 -12.36 2.80 -8.90
N LEU A 171 -11.60 3.46 -8.02
CA LEU A 171 -11.08 2.89 -6.79
C LEU A 171 -12.01 3.18 -5.60
N HIS A 172 -12.06 2.28 -4.66
CA HIS A 172 -12.98 2.35 -3.53
C HIS A 172 -12.22 2.58 -2.22
N GLY A 173 -12.71 3.50 -1.42
CA GLY A 173 -12.22 3.74 -0.07
C GLY A 173 -12.47 2.55 0.85
N LEU A 174 -11.72 2.48 1.92
CA LEU A 174 -11.85 1.49 2.98
C LEU A 174 -12.21 2.15 4.31
N THR A 175 -12.80 1.36 5.19
CA THR A 175 -13.04 1.74 6.58
C THR A 175 -12.46 0.69 7.52
N LEU A 176 -11.71 1.14 8.54
CA LEU A 176 -11.21 0.32 9.64
C LEU A 176 -11.80 0.82 10.96
N ALA A 177 -12.37 -0.08 11.75
CA ALA A 177 -12.75 0.17 13.15
C ALA A 177 -11.75 -0.55 14.06
N THR A 178 -10.98 0.19 14.84
CA THR A 178 -9.93 -0.36 15.70
C THR A 178 -10.51 -0.87 17.03
N VAL A 179 -10.03 -2.01 17.46
CA VAL A 179 -10.34 -2.59 18.77
C VAL A 179 -9.04 -2.92 19.52
N GLY A 180 -9.11 -2.97 20.86
CA GLY A 180 -7.99 -3.33 21.74
C GLY A 180 -7.62 -4.80 21.68
#